data_3956d2bc575596ed4cc7213d326b0f64
#
_entry.id   3956d2bc575596ed4cc7213d326b0f64
#
_cell.length_a   1.000
_cell.length_b   1.000
_cell.length_c   1.000
_cell.angle_alpha   90.00
_cell.angle_beta   90.00
_cell.angle_gamma   90.00
#
_symmetry.space_group_name_H-M   'P 1'
#
loop_
_entity.id
_entity.type
_entity.pdbx_description
1 polymer ?
#
loop_
_entity_poly.entity_id
_entity_poly.type
_entity_poly.pdbx_seq_one_letter_code
_entity_poly.pdbx_strand_id
1 'polypeptide(L)'
;MKKLLTTLLFGSIFSACAERQPVPAIPSDPEIEGKIEKLLKGMTLEEKIGQMCELTIGVVTDKNNNKLSEALLDTVIGKYKVGSLLNIPFGVSQKKEVFAEVITQIQKKSLEEIGIPCIYGLDQIHGASYTQDA
;
A
#
# COMPACT_ATOMS: atom_id res chain seq x y z
N MET A 1 -59.01 -32.81 -28.90
CA MET A 1 -57.87 -32.07 -29.48
C MET A 1 -57.74 -30.71 -28.83
N LYS A 2 -57.32 -30.60 -27.60
CA LYS A 2 -57.10 -29.31 -26.86
C LYS A 2 -56.21 -29.59 -25.64
N LYS A 3 -54.98 -30.09 -25.81
CA LYS A 3 -53.98 -30.22 -24.71
C LYS A 3 -52.56 -30.21 -25.26
N LEU A 4 -52.18 -29.28 -26.13
CA LEU A 4 -50.81 -29.20 -26.66
C LEU A 4 -50.34 -27.76 -26.88
N LEU A 5 -50.70 -26.80 -26.01
CA LEU A 5 -50.28 -25.41 -26.19
C LEU A 5 -49.85 -24.71 -24.89
N THR A 6 -49.49 -25.45 -23.82
CA THR A 6 -49.15 -24.82 -22.53
C THR A 6 -47.72 -25.14 -22.05
N THR A 7 -46.87 -25.77 -22.85
CA THR A 7 -45.56 -26.22 -22.40
C THR A 7 -44.36 -25.47 -23.02
N LEU A 8 -44.59 -24.39 -23.73
CA LEU A 8 -43.55 -23.66 -24.48
C LEU A 8 -43.28 -22.22 -24.02
N LEU A 9 -43.74 -21.84 -22.82
CA LEU A 9 -43.57 -20.46 -22.33
C LEU A 9 -42.76 -20.36 -21.01
N PHE A 10 -42.05 -21.40 -20.60
CA PHE A 10 -41.24 -21.34 -19.34
C PHE A 10 -39.73 -21.49 -19.56
N GLY A 11 -39.25 -21.37 -20.79
CA GLY A 11 -37.85 -21.64 -21.14
C GLY A 11 -36.95 -20.44 -21.38
N SER A 12 -37.31 -19.18 -21.05
CA SER A 12 -36.55 -18.02 -21.54
C SER A 12 -36.23 -16.94 -20.48
N ILE A 13 -36.13 -17.26 -19.19
CA ILE A 13 -35.81 -16.24 -18.16
C ILE A 13 -34.51 -16.56 -17.40
N PHE A 14 -33.63 -17.42 -17.88
CA PHE A 14 -32.34 -17.70 -17.27
C PHE A 14 -31.16 -17.27 -18.13
N SER A 15 -31.16 -16.05 -18.66
CA SER A 15 -30.02 -15.58 -19.44
C SER A 15 -29.84 -14.07 -19.31
N ALA A 16 -29.57 -13.56 -18.12
CA ALA A 16 -29.15 -12.16 -17.98
C ALA A 16 -28.47 -11.86 -16.62
N CYS A 17 -27.62 -12.75 -16.14
CA CYS A 17 -26.57 -12.37 -15.21
C CYS A 17 -25.22 -12.74 -15.83
N ALA A 18 -24.89 -12.07 -16.95
CA ALA A 18 -23.50 -11.96 -17.32
C ALA A 18 -22.84 -11.08 -16.25
N GLU A 19 -22.15 -11.70 -15.31
CA GLU A 19 -21.29 -11.03 -14.38
C GLU A 19 -20.35 -10.13 -15.18
N ARG A 20 -20.60 -8.82 -15.16
CA ARG A 20 -19.66 -7.87 -15.72
C ARG A 20 -18.39 -8.01 -14.91
N GLN A 21 -17.37 -8.59 -15.49
CA GLN A 21 -16.02 -8.56 -14.91
C GLN A 21 -15.68 -7.09 -14.63
N PRO A 22 -15.32 -6.72 -13.42
CA PRO A 22 -14.95 -5.35 -13.11
C PRO A 22 -13.77 -4.95 -13.98
N VAL A 23 -13.96 -3.91 -14.79
CA VAL A 23 -12.86 -3.33 -15.57
C VAL A 23 -11.88 -2.73 -14.58
N PRO A 24 -10.59 -3.11 -14.57
CA PRO A 24 -9.60 -2.52 -13.70
C PRO A 24 -9.55 -1.00 -13.88
N ALA A 25 -9.52 -0.25 -12.79
CA ALA A 25 -9.44 1.22 -12.83
C ALA A 25 -8.13 1.69 -13.49
N ILE A 26 -7.09 0.86 -13.44
CA ILE A 26 -5.80 1.08 -14.09
C ILE A 26 -5.62 -0.02 -15.13
N PRO A 27 -5.34 0.32 -16.40
CA PRO A 27 -5.05 -0.68 -17.42
C PRO A 27 -3.88 -1.57 -17.01
N SER A 28 -4.01 -2.88 -17.22
CA SER A 28 -2.92 -3.82 -16.97
C SER A 28 -1.81 -3.59 -17.99
N ASP A 29 -0.58 -3.47 -17.50
CA ASP A 29 0.64 -3.44 -18.32
C ASP A 29 1.38 -4.78 -18.13
N PRO A 30 1.45 -5.63 -19.17
CA PRO A 30 2.07 -6.95 -19.03
C PRO A 30 3.53 -6.94 -18.60
N GLU A 31 4.28 -5.88 -18.90
CA GLU A 31 5.67 -5.73 -18.47
C GLU A 31 5.74 -5.46 -16.96
N ILE A 32 4.90 -4.56 -16.47
CA ILE A 32 4.80 -4.24 -15.04
C ILE A 32 4.31 -5.46 -14.27
N GLU A 33 3.25 -6.12 -14.74
CA GLU A 33 2.71 -7.33 -14.10
C GLU A 33 3.77 -8.44 -14.01
N GLY A 34 4.53 -8.64 -15.07
CA GLY A 34 5.63 -9.62 -15.08
C GLY A 34 6.72 -9.31 -14.04
N LYS A 35 7.05 -8.03 -13.84
CA LYS A 35 7.99 -7.59 -12.80
C LYS A 35 7.44 -7.83 -11.39
N ILE A 36 6.16 -7.51 -11.17
CA ILE A 36 5.46 -7.73 -9.89
C ILE A 36 5.44 -9.22 -9.56
N GLU A 37 5.03 -10.08 -10.50
CA GLU A 37 5.00 -11.52 -10.28
C GLU A 37 6.38 -12.10 -9.94
N LYS A 38 7.42 -11.66 -10.64
CA LYS A 38 8.80 -12.09 -10.37
C LYS A 38 9.22 -11.70 -8.95
N LEU A 39 8.90 -10.48 -8.53
CA LEU A 39 9.17 -9.98 -7.19
C LEU A 39 8.45 -10.82 -6.14
N LEU A 40 7.14 -11.01 -6.30
CA LEU A 40 6.30 -11.79 -5.38
C LEU A 40 6.73 -13.26 -5.26
N LYS A 41 7.21 -13.88 -6.34
CA LYS A 41 7.73 -15.24 -6.31
C LYS A 41 9.04 -15.37 -5.51
N GLY A 42 9.82 -14.29 -5.44
CA GLY A 42 11.05 -14.25 -4.64
C GLY A 42 10.86 -13.98 -3.15
N MET A 43 9.70 -13.50 -2.74
CA MET A 43 9.42 -13.12 -1.36
C MET A 43 8.90 -14.28 -0.52
N THR A 44 9.35 -14.36 0.74
CA THR A 44 8.77 -15.25 1.76
C THR A 44 7.36 -14.78 2.15
N LEU A 45 6.65 -15.61 2.90
CA LEU A 45 5.32 -15.23 3.42
C LEU A 45 5.44 -14.05 4.39
N GLU A 46 6.44 -14.07 5.25
CA GLU A 46 6.69 -13.01 6.24
C GLU A 46 6.98 -11.67 5.55
N GLU A 47 7.79 -11.66 4.49
CA GLU A 47 8.07 -10.47 3.71
C GLU A 47 6.81 -9.92 3.02
N LYS A 48 5.97 -10.79 2.46
CA LYS A 48 4.67 -10.39 1.88
C LYS A 48 3.75 -9.77 2.93
N ILE A 49 3.68 -10.37 4.13
CA ILE A 49 2.88 -9.82 5.24
C ILE A 49 3.44 -8.46 5.65
N GLY A 50 4.75 -8.31 5.79
CA GLY A 50 5.39 -7.04 6.12
C GLY A 50 5.05 -5.94 5.11
N GLN A 51 5.08 -6.25 3.81
CA GLN A 51 4.72 -5.29 2.75
C GLN A 51 3.26 -4.86 2.79
N MET A 52 2.37 -5.64 3.38
CA MET A 52 0.96 -5.29 3.58
C MET A 52 0.71 -4.52 4.88
N CYS A 53 1.72 -4.35 5.74
CA CYS A 53 1.60 -3.61 6.98
C CYS A 53 1.85 -2.12 6.77
N GLU A 54 1.01 -1.30 7.40
CA GLU A 54 1.22 0.13 7.58
C GLU A 54 1.34 0.46 9.06
N LEU A 55 2.36 1.21 9.44
CA LEU A 55 2.61 1.62 10.81
C LEU A 55 2.78 3.15 10.90
N THR A 56 2.43 3.72 12.05
CA THR A 56 2.73 5.14 12.27
C THR A 56 4.25 5.36 12.37
N ILE A 57 4.74 6.46 11.81
CA ILE A 57 6.17 6.80 11.82
C ILE A 57 6.76 6.89 13.23
N GLY A 58 5.91 7.10 14.24
CA GLY A 58 6.33 7.10 15.65
C GLY A 58 7.05 5.82 16.11
N VAL A 59 6.82 4.69 15.42
CA VAL A 59 7.47 3.41 15.75
C VAL A 59 8.96 3.36 15.38
N VAL A 60 9.42 4.25 14.52
CA VAL A 60 10.82 4.35 14.08
C VAL A 60 11.52 5.61 14.59
N THR A 61 10.85 6.42 15.42
CA THR A 61 11.40 7.66 15.97
C THR A 61 12.00 7.47 17.35
N ASP A 62 13.15 8.09 17.57
CA ASP A 62 13.70 8.28 18.92
C ASP A 62 13.04 9.51 19.56
N LYS A 63 12.26 9.26 20.61
CA LYS A 63 11.51 10.30 21.34
C LYS A 63 12.37 11.31 22.07
N ASN A 64 13.65 11.00 22.31
CA ASN A 64 14.53 11.86 23.09
C ASN A 64 15.21 12.94 22.25
N ASN A 65 15.39 12.71 20.95
CA ASN A 65 16.18 13.60 20.11
C ASN A 65 15.48 14.06 18.83
N ASN A 66 14.20 13.69 18.63
CA ASN A 66 13.43 13.97 17.42
C ASN A 66 14.16 13.56 16.12
N LYS A 67 14.71 12.34 16.12
CA LYS A 67 15.36 11.75 14.95
C LYS A 67 14.81 10.36 14.70
N LEU A 68 15.04 9.84 13.51
CA LEU A 68 14.86 8.43 13.25
C LEU A 68 15.90 7.62 14.02
N SER A 69 15.48 6.48 14.54
CA SER A 69 16.38 5.52 15.21
C SER A 69 16.77 4.45 14.23
N GLU A 70 18.07 4.32 13.95
CA GLU A 70 18.61 3.28 13.08
C GLU A 70 18.20 1.88 13.54
N ALA A 71 18.29 1.60 14.84
CA ALA A 71 17.90 0.29 15.40
C ALA A 71 16.41 -0.02 15.23
N LEU A 72 15.54 1.00 15.29
CA LEU A 72 14.11 0.83 15.04
C LEU A 72 13.81 0.67 13.54
N LEU A 73 14.53 1.40 12.68
CA LEU A 73 14.46 1.19 11.23
C LEU A 73 14.92 -0.22 10.84
N ASP A 74 16.03 -0.72 11.43
CA ASP A 74 16.49 -2.09 11.25
C ASP A 74 15.43 -3.11 11.69
N THR A 75 14.72 -2.82 12.75
CA THR A 75 13.65 -3.70 13.24
C THR A 75 12.44 -3.65 12.33
N VAL A 76 11.91 -2.46 12.04
CA VAL A 76 10.64 -2.29 11.32
C VAL A 76 10.78 -2.61 9.84
N ILE A 77 11.78 -2.04 9.19
CA ILE A 77 12.01 -2.21 7.74
C ILE A 77 12.93 -3.39 7.47
N GLY A 78 14.05 -3.48 8.20
CA GLY A 78 15.03 -4.53 7.97
C GLY A 78 14.51 -5.92 8.34
N LYS A 79 14.00 -6.10 9.55
CA LYS A 79 13.54 -7.41 10.04
C LYS A 79 12.11 -7.74 9.61
N TYR A 80 11.15 -6.82 9.85
CA TYR A 80 9.73 -7.08 9.60
C TYR A 80 9.27 -6.71 8.20
N LYS A 81 10.13 -6.09 7.37
CA LYS A 81 9.86 -5.75 5.97
C LYS A 81 8.58 -4.91 5.78
N VAL A 82 8.29 -4.01 6.74
CA VAL A 82 7.10 -3.14 6.70
C VAL A 82 7.14 -2.24 5.47
N GLY A 83 6.06 -2.27 4.68
CA GLY A 83 5.97 -1.63 3.37
C GLY A 83 5.45 -0.19 3.40
N SER A 84 4.82 0.24 4.50
CA SER A 84 4.21 1.57 4.58
C SER A 84 4.39 2.21 5.95
N LEU A 85 4.68 3.52 5.95
CA LEU A 85 4.72 4.35 7.15
C LEU A 85 3.79 5.56 6.98
N LEU A 86 3.12 5.95 8.06
CA LEU A 86 2.07 6.97 8.06
C LEU A 86 2.33 8.07 9.09
N ASN A 87 1.81 9.26 8.84
CA ASN A 87 1.76 10.42 9.72
C ASN A 87 3.02 11.30 9.74
N ILE A 88 2.92 12.38 10.55
CA ILE A 88 3.95 13.40 10.63
C ILE A 88 5.12 12.93 11.49
N PRO A 89 6.36 13.21 11.05
CA PRO A 89 7.53 12.95 11.87
C PRO A 89 7.43 13.70 13.19
N PHE A 90 7.80 13.01 14.29
CA PHE A 90 7.93 13.57 15.63
C PHE A 90 6.64 14.16 16.23
N GLY A 91 5.47 13.92 15.60
CA GLY A 91 4.16 14.32 16.12
C GLY A 91 3.83 15.81 16.06
N VAL A 92 4.64 16.62 15.37
CA VAL A 92 4.44 18.07 15.20
C VAL A 92 4.73 18.48 13.76
N SER A 93 4.15 19.60 13.32
CA SER A 93 4.39 20.16 11.98
C SER A 93 5.88 20.40 11.75
N GLN A 94 6.38 20.00 10.62
CA GLN A 94 7.80 20.03 10.25
C GLN A 94 8.05 20.90 9.04
N LYS A 95 9.28 21.41 8.93
CA LYS A 95 9.77 22.05 7.70
C LYS A 95 9.95 21.00 6.61
N LYS A 96 9.84 21.44 5.35
CA LYS A 96 10.01 20.57 4.17
C LYS A 96 11.34 19.82 4.14
N GLU A 97 12.40 20.45 4.65
CA GLU A 97 13.73 19.88 4.72
C GLU A 97 13.78 18.67 5.67
N VAL A 98 13.06 18.75 6.79
CA VAL A 98 12.93 17.62 7.75
C VAL A 98 12.16 16.47 7.15
N PHE A 99 11.05 16.75 6.44
CA PHE A 99 10.33 15.72 5.70
C PHE A 99 11.21 15.06 4.65
N ALA A 100 11.94 15.85 3.85
CA ALA A 100 12.83 15.32 2.82
C ALA A 100 13.92 14.43 3.42
N GLU A 101 14.53 14.82 4.52
CA GLU A 101 15.54 14.03 5.22
C GLU A 101 14.95 12.71 5.75
N VAL A 102 13.84 12.77 6.46
CA VAL A 102 13.16 11.61 7.03
C VAL A 102 12.74 10.62 5.95
N ILE A 103 12.08 11.11 4.89
CA ILE A 103 11.64 10.26 3.77
C ILE A 103 12.85 9.64 3.07
N THR A 104 13.93 10.41 2.85
CA THR A 104 15.14 9.89 2.22
C THR A 104 15.78 8.77 3.02
N GLN A 105 15.87 8.88 4.34
CA GLN A 105 16.40 7.83 5.21
C GLN A 105 15.55 6.57 5.16
N ILE A 106 14.21 6.71 5.22
CA ILE A 106 13.28 5.59 5.13
C ILE A 106 13.38 4.89 3.77
N GLN A 107 13.39 5.66 2.67
CA GLN A 107 13.51 5.11 1.32
C GLN A 107 14.82 4.37 1.10
N LYS A 108 15.93 4.98 1.56
CA LYS A 108 17.24 4.35 1.50
C LYS A 108 17.22 2.99 2.19
N LYS A 109 16.73 2.95 3.44
CA LYS A 109 16.64 1.71 4.23
C LYS A 109 15.76 0.67 3.54
N SER A 110 14.59 1.07 3.03
CA SER A 110 13.66 0.16 2.36
C SER A 110 14.26 -0.44 1.07
N LEU A 111 14.91 0.39 0.26
CA LEU A 111 15.56 -0.08 -0.96
C LEU A 111 16.74 -1.00 -0.69
N GLU A 112 17.54 -0.73 0.35
CA GLU A 112 18.68 -1.58 0.74
C GLU A 112 18.22 -2.94 1.29
N GLU A 113 17.15 -2.98 2.08
CA GLU A 113 16.70 -4.17 2.80
C GLU A 113 15.68 -5.03 2.05
N ILE A 114 14.88 -4.42 1.18
CA ILE A 114 13.72 -5.05 0.53
C ILE A 114 13.81 -4.94 -0.99
N GLY A 115 14.46 -3.90 -1.51
CA GLY A 115 14.47 -3.55 -2.93
C GLY A 115 13.18 -2.92 -3.41
N ILE A 116 12.25 -2.58 -2.51
CA ILE A 116 10.95 -1.95 -2.78
C ILE A 116 10.90 -0.63 -2.02
N PRO A 117 10.50 0.50 -2.65
CA PRO A 117 10.30 1.76 -1.95
C PRO A 117 9.20 1.66 -0.89
N CYS A 118 9.41 2.24 0.28
CA CYS A 118 8.39 2.35 1.31
C CYS A 118 7.30 3.35 0.87
N ILE A 119 6.03 3.00 1.03
CA ILE A 119 4.93 3.94 0.85
C ILE A 119 4.89 4.84 2.08
N TYR A 120 4.91 6.17 1.87
CA TYR A 120 4.81 7.13 2.96
C TYR A 120 3.53 7.96 2.81
N GLY A 121 2.65 7.85 3.80
CA GLY A 121 1.35 8.51 3.82
C GLY A 121 1.27 9.65 4.86
N LEU A 122 0.43 10.63 4.57
CA LEU A 122 0.02 11.66 5.51
C LEU A 122 -1.49 11.71 5.58
N ASP A 123 -2.02 11.63 6.79
CA ASP A 123 -3.44 11.83 7.05
C ASP A 123 -3.73 13.34 7.15
N GLN A 124 -4.10 13.94 6.03
CA GLN A 124 -4.36 15.38 5.93
C GLN A 124 -5.85 15.69 5.93
N ILE A 125 -6.54 15.36 7.02
CA ILE A 125 -8.00 15.53 7.16
C ILE A 125 -8.45 16.97 6.89
N HIS A 126 -7.61 17.95 7.23
CA HIS A 126 -7.90 19.38 7.12
C HIS A 126 -6.98 20.11 6.11
N GLY A 127 -6.46 19.40 5.12
CA GLY A 127 -5.50 19.94 4.16
C GLY A 127 -4.05 19.87 4.66
N ALA A 128 -3.13 20.54 3.95
CA ALA A 128 -1.68 20.46 4.20
C ALA A 128 -1.23 21.22 5.45
N SER A 129 -1.81 20.89 6.61
CA SER A 129 -1.56 21.59 7.88
C SER A 129 -0.30 21.14 8.64
N TYR A 130 0.38 20.09 8.16
CA TYR A 130 1.50 19.47 8.85
C TYR A 130 2.88 19.93 8.36
N THR A 131 2.89 20.83 7.37
CA THR A 131 4.12 21.43 6.84
C THR A 131 4.22 22.86 7.31
N GLN A 132 5.38 23.25 7.89
CA GLN A 132 5.66 24.64 8.20
C GLN A 132 6.05 25.38 6.93
N ASP A 133 5.65 26.63 6.83
CA ASP A 133 6.00 27.54 5.72
C ASP A 133 5.50 27.04 4.34
N ALA A 134 4.33 26.34 4.32
CA ALA A 134 3.66 25.90 3.10
C ALA A 134 2.67 26.94 2.59
#